data_0447da665b87fb71c624b0c98c451598
#
_entry.id   0447da665b87fb71c624b0c98c451598
#
_cell.length_a   1.000
_cell.length_b   1.000
_cell.length_c   1.000
_cell.angle_alpha   90.00
_cell.angle_beta   90.00
_cell.angle_gamma   90.00
#
_symmetry.space_group_name_H-M   'P 1'
#
loop_
_entity.id
_entity.type
_entity.pdbx_description
1 polymer ?
#
loop_
_entity_poly.entity_id
_entity_poly.type
_entity_poly.pdbx_seq_one_letter_code
_entity_poly.pdbx_strand_id
1 'polypeptide(L)'
;MEMKVRVSHWHEDVVVCEVTDDTAPSHILEGLARKGLGYALWGENIETPIIVIDNRGDLTPDQLLAIEAHELGHIMTKSLKETDAELFGIALLRANGRQAAADILLERGVV
;
A
#
# COMPACT_ATOMS: atom_id res chain seq x y z
N MET A 1 17.37 7.32 7.91
CA MET A 1 17.18 6.63 6.63
C MET A 1 15.82 7.02 6.06
N GLU A 2 15.82 7.45 4.84
CA GLU A 2 14.64 8.04 4.19
C GLU A 2 13.59 7.02 3.77
N MET A 3 13.99 5.76 3.58
CA MET A 3 13.06 4.70 3.18
C MET A 3 13.46 3.35 3.76
N LYS A 4 12.45 2.57 4.04
CA LYS A 4 12.57 1.19 4.46
C LYS A 4 12.06 0.30 3.33
N VAL A 5 12.92 -0.51 2.74
CA VAL A 5 12.57 -1.35 1.58
C VAL A 5 12.46 -2.79 2.03
N ARG A 6 11.38 -3.43 1.69
CA ARG A 6 11.13 -4.85 2.03
C ARG A 6 10.24 -5.51 0.98
N VAL A 7 10.14 -6.83 1.06
CA VAL A 7 9.17 -7.59 0.25
C VAL A 7 7.79 -7.47 0.91
N SER A 8 6.73 -7.50 0.11
CA SER A 8 5.36 -7.50 0.62
C SER A 8 5.12 -8.68 1.56
N HIS A 9 4.26 -8.48 2.55
CA HIS A 9 3.86 -9.55 3.47
C HIS A 9 3.13 -10.70 2.76
N TRP A 10 2.53 -10.44 1.60
CA TRP A 10 1.63 -11.39 0.94
C TRP A 10 2.02 -11.75 -0.49
N HIS A 11 3.05 -11.13 -1.05
CA HIS A 11 3.46 -11.41 -2.43
C HIS A 11 4.97 -11.24 -2.59
N GLU A 12 5.66 -12.34 -2.84
CA GLU A 12 7.13 -12.36 -2.90
C GLU A 12 7.74 -11.53 -4.02
N ASP A 13 6.96 -11.23 -5.07
CA ASP A 13 7.44 -10.46 -6.22
C ASP A 13 7.11 -8.95 -6.11
N VAL A 14 6.51 -8.52 -5.02
CA VAL A 14 6.14 -7.12 -4.80
C VAL A 14 7.03 -6.50 -3.73
N VAL A 15 7.61 -5.35 -4.03
CA VAL A 15 8.47 -4.60 -3.12
C VAL A 15 7.68 -3.47 -2.46
N VAL A 16 7.86 -3.30 -1.16
CA VAL A 16 7.22 -2.22 -0.40
C VAL A 16 8.30 -1.24 0.06
N CYS A 17 8.09 0.04 -0.22
CA CYS A 17 8.95 1.13 0.22
C CYS A 17 8.18 1.98 1.23
N GLU A 18 8.62 1.97 2.49
CA GLU A 18 8.04 2.83 3.54
C GLU A 18 8.88 4.09 3.66
N VAL A 19 8.26 5.24 3.38
CA VAL A 19 8.90 6.55 3.50
C VAL A 19 8.81 6.99 4.96
N THR A 20 9.95 7.16 5.61
CA THR A 20 10.02 7.43 7.05
C THR A 20 10.34 8.87 7.39
N ASP A 21 10.86 9.65 6.43
CA ASP A 21 11.14 11.07 6.62
C ASP A 21 11.17 11.82 5.27
N ASP A 22 11.43 13.12 5.32
CA ASP A 22 11.39 13.99 4.13
C ASP A 22 12.65 13.92 3.26
N THR A 23 13.60 13.03 3.57
CA THR A 23 14.82 12.88 2.77
C THR A 23 14.68 11.86 1.65
N ALA A 24 13.51 11.22 1.51
CA ALA A 24 13.22 10.33 0.40
C ALA A 24 13.35 11.08 -0.94
N PRO A 25 13.62 10.36 -2.05
CA PRO A 25 13.71 10.99 -3.36
C PRO A 25 12.49 11.84 -3.71
N SER A 26 12.73 13.00 -4.32
CA SER A 26 11.67 13.97 -4.58
C SER A 26 10.51 13.42 -5.40
N HIS A 27 10.78 12.55 -6.37
CA HIS A 27 9.71 11.96 -7.20
C HIS A 27 8.78 11.05 -6.37
N ILE A 28 9.30 10.40 -5.34
CA ILE A 28 8.50 9.58 -4.41
C ILE A 28 7.65 10.49 -3.54
N LEU A 29 8.23 11.55 -2.97
CA LEU A 29 7.48 12.52 -2.16
C LEU A 29 6.38 13.20 -2.96
N GLU A 30 6.64 13.55 -4.22
CA GLU A 30 5.64 14.11 -5.11
C GLU A 30 4.51 13.13 -5.39
N GLY A 31 4.82 11.84 -5.59
CA GLY A 31 3.84 10.80 -5.76
C GLY A 31 2.90 10.70 -4.55
N LEU A 32 3.46 10.70 -3.35
CA LEU A 32 2.66 10.67 -2.11
C LEU A 32 1.81 11.94 -1.96
N ALA A 33 2.34 13.11 -2.32
CA ALA A 33 1.58 14.36 -2.25
C ALA A 33 0.32 14.32 -3.14
N ARG A 34 0.40 13.62 -4.27
CA ARG A 34 -0.74 13.49 -5.21
C ARG A 34 -1.69 12.36 -4.86
N LYS A 35 -1.15 11.26 -4.33
CA LYS A 35 -1.91 10.01 -4.14
C LYS A 35 -2.38 9.79 -2.70
N GLY A 36 -1.78 10.44 -1.71
CA GLY A 36 -2.14 10.31 -0.31
C GLY A 36 -1.18 9.39 0.45
N LEU A 37 -1.73 8.52 1.33
CA LEU A 37 -0.90 7.71 2.22
C LEU A 37 -0.14 6.58 1.53
N GLY A 38 -0.49 6.26 0.30
CA GLY A 38 0.21 5.22 -0.44
C GLY A 38 -0.15 5.21 -1.91
N TYR A 39 0.66 4.54 -2.70
CA TYR A 39 0.37 4.28 -4.10
C TYR A 39 1.09 3.03 -4.58
N ALA A 40 0.65 2.50 -5.71
CA ALA A 40 1.24 1.33 -6.32
C ALA A 40 1.70 1.64 -7.74
N LEU A 41 2.80 1.01 -8.15
CA LEU A 41 3.33 1.07 -9.51
C LEU A 41 3.35 -0.34 -10.08
N TRP A 42 2.66 -0.51 -11.20
CA TRP A 42 2.63 -1.80 -11.93
C TRP A 42 2.38 -1.53 -13.41
N GLY A 43 2.59 -2.53 -14.25
CA GLY A 43 2.33 -2.45 -15.68
C GLY A 43 3.35 -3.19 -16.51
N GLU A 44 3.18 -3.22 -17.83
CA GLU A 44 4.02 -3.97 -18.75
C GLU A 44 5.49 -3.57 -18.71
N ASN A 45 5.76 -2.28 -18.47
CA ASN A 45 7.12 -1.76 -18.45
C ASN A 45 7.73 -1.75 -17.05
N ILE A 46 7.03 -2.32 -16.07
CA ILE A 46 7.51 -2.39 -14.67
C ILE A 46 7.76 -3.85 -14.34
N GLU A 47 9.05 -4.18 -14.25
CA GLU A 47 9.47 -5.56 -14.00
C GLU A 47 9.08 -6.03 -12.60
N THR A 48 9.27 -5.17 -11.61
CA THR A 48 8.92 -5.45 -10.22
C THR A 48 7.87 -4.45 -9.75
N PRO A 49 6.64 -4.89 -9.45
CA PRO A 49 5.63 -4.01 -8.88
C PRO A 49 6.09 -3.46 -7.53
N ILE A 50 5.78 -2.19 -7.28
CA ILE A 50 6.22 -1.48 -6.09
C ILE A 50 5.02 -0.82 -5.40
N ILE A 51 4.98 -0.95 -4.08
CA ILE A 51 4.05 -0.21 -3.23
C ILE A 51 4.85 0.82 -2.45
N VAL A 52 4.40 2.06 -2.44
CA VAL A 52 5.01 3.12 -1.63
C VAL A 52 4.02 3.52 -0.54
N ILE A 53 4.49 3.57 0.70
CA ILE A 53 3.67 3.93 1.86
C ILE A 53 4.28 5.13 2.56
N ASP A 54 3.47 6.13 2.89
CA ASP A 54 3.91 7.28 3.67
C ASP A 54 3.83 6.96 5.15
N ASN A 55 4.97 6.65 5.75
CA ASN A 55 5.07 6.36 7.17
C ASN A 55 5.79 7.48 7.94
N ARG A 56 5.77 8.71 7.43
CA ARG A 56 6.35 9.87 8.13
C ARG A 56 5.55 10.24 9.38
N GLY A 57 4.26 9.88 9.40
CA GLY A 57 3.37 10.11 10.53
C GLY A 57 3.36 8.99 11.57
N ASP A 58 4.31 8.06 11.50
CA ASP A 58 4.45 6.96 12.45
C ASP A 58 3.18 6.13 12.60
N LEU A 59 2.76 5.54 11.49
CA LEU A 59 1.54 4.74 11.43
C LEU A 59 1.65 3.47 12.31
N THR A 60 0.50 3.03 12.83
CA THR A 60 0.43 1.78 13.58
C THR A 60 0.66 0.58 12.64
N PRO A 61 1.06 -0.59 13.17
CA PRO A 61 1.20 -1.79 12.34
C PRO A 61 -0.07 -2.14 11.55
N ASP A 62 -1.25 -1.99 12.14
CA ASP A 62 -2.51 -2.26 11.44
C ASP A 62 -2.77 -1.25 10.31
N GLN A 63 -2.43 0.02 10.52
CA GLN A 63 -2.54 1.02 9.46
C GLN A 63 -1.61 0.71 8.29
N LEU A 64 -0.37 0.30 8.58
CA LEU A 64 0.59 -0.10 7.55
C LEU A 64 0.08 -1.30 6.75
N LEU A 65 -0.44 -2.32 7.43
CA LEU A 65 -1.00 -3.49 6.78
C LEU A 65 -2.21 -3.14 5.91
N ALA A 66 -3.08 -2.26 6.41
CA ALA A 66 -4.26 -1.81 5.66
C ALA A 66 -3.86 -1.11 4.36
N ILE A 67 -2.90 -0.20 4.41
CA ILE A 67 -2.42 0.52 3.23
C ILE A 67 -1.76 -0.45 2.25
N GLU A 68 -0.91 -1.34 2.74
CA GLU A 68 -0.25 -2.33 1.89
C GLU A 68 -1.28 -3.23 1.18
N ALA A 69 -2.27 -3.73 1.91
CA ALA A 69 -3.31 -4.59 1.34
C ALA A 69 -4.13 -3.87 0.26
N HIS A 70 -4.48 -2.61 0.49
CA HIS A 70 -5.19 -1.79 -0.49
C HIS A 70 -4.36 -1.60 -1.77
N GLU A 71 -3.09 -1.21 -1.64
CA GLU A 71 -2.22 -0.99 -2.79
C GLU A 71 -1.92 -2.31 -3.53
N LEU A 72 -1.76 -3.41 -2.79
CA LEU A 72 -1.62 -4.73 -3.40
C LEU A 72 -2.89 -5.09 -4.20
N GLY A 73 -4.04 -4.65 -3.72
CA GLY A 73 -5.30 -4.83 -4.43
C GLY A 73 -5.28 -4.21 -5.83
N HIS A 74 -4.73 -3.02 -5.99
CA HIS A 74 -4.55 -2.41 -7.32
C HIS A 74 -3.67 -3.28 -8.22
N ILE A 75 -2.57 -3.79 -7.70
CA ILE A 75 -1.62 -4.63 -8.44
C ILE A 75 -2.28 -5.94 -8.86
N MET A 76 -2.92 -6.62 -7.92
CA MET A 76 -3.47 -7.96 -8.15
C MET A 76 -4.71 -7.95 -9.04
N THR A 77 -5.54 -6.93 -8.94
CA THR A 77 -6.73 -6.78 -9.80
C THR A 77 -6.40 -6.08 -11.10
N LYS A 78 -5.22 -5.48 -11.21
CA LYS A 78 -4.80 -4.65 -12.37
C LYS A 78 -5.81 -3.55 -12.66
N SER A 79 -6.36 -2.98 -11.60
CA SER A 79 -7.44 -1.98 -11.67
C SER A 79 -7.05 -0.70 -10.94
N LEU A 80 -7.38 0.44 -11.54
CA LEU A 80 -7.22 1.75 -10.91
C LEU A 80 -8.40 2.10 -10.01
N LYS A 81 -9.46 1.28 -10.03
CA LYS A 81 -10.65 1.53 -9.22
C LYS A 81 -10.37 1.28 -7.75
N GLU A 82 -10.66 2.27 -6.91
CA GLU A 82 -10.48 2.18 -5.47
C GLU A 82 -11.34 1.08 -4.86
N THR A 83 -12.57 0.87 -5.37
CA THR A 83 -13.44 -0.19 -4.87
C THR A 83 -12.87 -1.58 -5.10
N ASP A 84 -12.26 -1.83 -6.27
CA ASP A 84 -11.63 -3.13 -6.56
C ASP A 84 -10.47 -3.40 -5.61
N ALA A 85 -9.62 -2.40 -5.41
CA ALA A 85 -8.47 -2.50 -4.51
C ALA A 85 -8.92 -2.71 -3.07
N GLU A 86 -9.93 -1.99 -2.63
CA GLU A 86 -10.41 -2.08 -1.26
C GLU A 86 -11.05 -3.43 -0.96
N LEU A 87 -11.89 -3.94 -1.87
CA LEU A 87 -12.51 -5.27 -1.71
C LEU A 87 -11.45 -6.36 -1.64
N PHE A 88 -10.45 -6.30 -2.51
CA PHE A 88 -9.33 -7.24 -2.46
C PHE A 88 -8.58 -7.14 -1.13
N GLY A 89 -8.26 -5.91 -0.71
CA GLY A 89 -7.51 -5.69 0.53
C GLY A 89 -8.25 -6.20 1.77
N ILE A 90 -9.55 -5.92 1.85
CA ILE A 90 -10.38 -6.40 2.96
C ILE A 90 -10.39 -7.93 3.00
N ALA A 91 -10.64 -8.57 1.86
CA ALA A 91 -10.67 -10.04 1.77
C ALA A 91 -9.34 -10.66 2.16
N LEU A 92 -8.23 -10.08 1.67
CA LEU A 92 -6.87 -10.54 2.01
C LEU A 92 -6.59 -10.46 3.50
N LEU A 93 -6.90 -9.31 4.11
CA LEU A 93 -6.66 -9.10 5.53
C LEU A 93 -7.48 -10.06 6.40
N ARG A 94 -8.75 -10.26 6.06
CA ARG A 94 -9.61 -11.22 6.76
C ARG A 94 -9.10 -12.65 6.61
N ALA A 95 -8.69 -13.04 5.41
CA ALA A 95 -8.15 -14.38 5.15
C ALA A 95 -6.87 -14.66 5.97
N ASN A 96 -6.14 -13.61 6.32
CA ASN A 96 -4.90 -13.72 7.10
C ASN A 96 -5.08 -13.39 8.59
N GLY A 97 -6.32 -13.32 9.07
CA GLY A 97 -6.61 -13.07 10.48
C GLY A 97 -6.33 -11.64 10.94
N ARG A 98 -6.30 -10.68 10.03
CA ARG A 98 -6.00 -9.28 10.31
C ARG A 98 -7.26 -8.42 10.32
N GLN A 99 -8.22 -8.78 11.18
CA GLN A 99 -9.52 -8.11 11.21
C GLN A 99 -9.40 -6.63 11.58
N ALA A 100 -8.53 -6.26 12.51
CA ALA A 100 -8.35 -4.86 12.89
C ALA A 100 -7.89 -4.01 11.69
N ALA A 101 -6.97 -4.52 10.87
CA ALA A 101 -6.54 -3.84 9.66
C ALA A 101 -7.66 -3.77 8.61
N ALA A 102 -8.45 -4.84 8.47
CA ALA A 102 -9.60 -4.86 7.57
C ALA A 102 -10.64 -3.81 7.99
N ASP A 103 -10.87 -3.65 9.28
CA ASP A 103 -11.80 -2.65 9.82
C ASP A 103 -11.36 -1.22 9.46
N ILE A 104 -10.06 -0.95 9.41
CA ILE A 104 -9.54 0.35 8.98
C ILE A 104 -10.00 0.66 7.56
N LEU A 105 -9.90 -0.31 6.65
CA LEU A 105 -10.36 -0.14 5.26
C LEU A 105 -11.87 0.05 5.19
N LEU A 106 -12.62 -0.74 5.96
CA LEU A 106 -14.08 -0.62 6.00
C LEU A 106 -14.54 0.76 6.49
N GLU A 107 -13.87 1.30 7.51
CA GLU A 107 -14.20 2.61 8.07
C GLU A 107 -13.92 3.76 7.10
N ARG A 108 -13.04 3.57 6.11
CA ARG A 108 -12.76 4.58 5.10
C ARG A 108 -13.95 4.85 4.18
N GLY A 109 -14.89 3.92 4.10
CA GLY A 109 -16.13 4.11 3.33
C GLY A 109 -15.97 4.09 1.83
N VAL A 110 -14.93 3.44 1.28
CA VAL A 110 -14.71 3.32 -0.16
C VAL A 110 -15.67 2.31 -0.78
N VAL A 111 -16.02 1.30 -0.02
CA VAL A 111 -16.97 0.25 -0.45
C VAL A 111 -18.22 0.23 0.39
#